data_74facd69147248194d6588793532731b
#
_entry.id   74facd69147248194d6588793532731b
#
_cell.length_a   1.000
_cell.length_b   1.000
_cell.length_c   1.000
_cell.angle_alpha   90.00
_cell.angle_beta   90.00
_cell.angle_gamma   90.00
#
_symmetry.space_group_name_H-M   'P 1'
#
loop_
_entity.id
_entity.type
_entity.pdbx_description
1 polymer ?
#
loop_
_entity_poly.entity_id
_entity_poly.type
_entity_poly.pdbx_seq_one_letter_code
_entity_poly.pdbx_strand_id
1 'polypeptide(L)'
;MKHKSILLVGVGNFGKHIARKFNELGHDVMAIDQDEERINDVMSLVTSAQIGDSTNEDFLRTLGVDNYDVCIVTIGGDFQSSLETTSLLKELGAKKVVSRAERDGQAKFLLRNGADEIVYPEKQLASWMGIRYSADHILDYIELDGEHAIFEVTVPKEWIGMTVGQLDIRRKYKINIMGIKKNGKFSVSITPDTVLTEDKTLMVVGEYKALQKCFRI
;
A
#
# COMPACT_ATOMS: atom_id res chain seq x y z
N MET A 1 -18.75 -3.33 -2.72
CA MET A 1 -17.90 -2.20 -2.22
C MET A 1 -18.67 -0.92 -2.47
N LYS A 2 -18.58 0.10 -1.60
CA LYS A 2 -19.26 1.40 -1.86
C LYS A 2 -18.50 2.09 -2.99
N HIS A 3 -19.22 2.50 -4.04
CA HIS A 3 -18.66 3.26 -5.17
C HIS A 3 -18.14 4.62 -4.66
N LYS A 4 -16.99 5.06 -5.13
CA LYS A 4 -16.36 6.34 -4.75
C LYS A 4 -16.01 7.16 -5.98
N SER A 5 -16.00 8.47 -5.82
CA SER A 5 -15.49 9.44 -6.77
C SER A 5 -14.11 9.92 -6.35
N ILE A 6 -13.14 9.82 -7.24
CA ILE A 6 -11.73 10.12 -6.99
C ILE A 6 -11.26 11.23 -7.95
N LEU A 7 -10.65 12.28 -7.41
CA LEU A 7 -9.87 13.24 -8.19
C LEU A 7 -8.40 12.84 -8.11
N LEU A 8 -7.82 12.44 -9.23
CA LEU A 8 -6.42 12.02 -9.35
C LEU A 8 -5.61 13.10 -10.05
N VAL A 9 -4.68 13.71 -9.33
CA VAL A 9 -3.81 14.78 -9.81
C VAL A 9 -2.40 14.25 -10.07
N GLY A 10 -1.95 14.37 -11.31
CA GLY A 10 -0.71 13.80 -11.79
C GLY A 10 -0.89 12.34 -12.23
N VAL A 11 -0.72 12.06 -13.53
CA VAL A 11 -0.86 10.72 -14.10
C VAL A 11 0.44 10.20 -14.71
N GLY A 12 1.54 10.49 -14.03
CA GLY A 12 2.82 9.82 -14.28
C GLY A 12 2.74 8.31 -13.96
N ASN A 13 3.85 7.61 -13.93
CA ASN A 13 3.87 6.15 -13.76
C ASN A 13 3.06 5.68 -12.53
N PHE A 14 3.23 6.31 -11.37
CA PHE A 14 2.49 5.94 -10.17
C PHE A 14 0.99 6.25 -10.28
N GLY A 15 0.63 7.44 -10.80
CA GLY A 15 -0.77 7.82 -11.04
C GLY A 15 -1.48 6.87 -12.00
N LYS A 16 -0.83 6.43 -13.08
CA LYS A 16 -1.38 5.43 -14.03
C LYS A 16 -1.72 4.10 -13.35
N HIS A 17 -0.86 3.62 -12.44
CA HIS A 17 -1.15 2.40 -11.67
C HIS A 17 -2.35 2.58 -10.74
N ILE A 18 -2.46 3.73 -10.09
CA ILE A 18 -3.60 4.07 -9.23
C ILE A 18 -4.88 4.15 -10.06
N ALA A 19 -4.88 4.86 -11.19
CA ALA A 19 -6.03 4.98 -12.09
C ALA A 19 -6.55 3.60 -12.50
N ARG A 20 -5.66 2.72 -13.00
CA ARG A 20 -6.00 1.35 -13.36
C ARG A 20 -6.63 0.59 -12.20
N LYS A 21 -6.06 0.69 -11.00
CA LYS A 21 -6.56 -0.05 -9.85
C LYS A 21 -7.95 0.41 -9.42
N PHE A 22 -8.22 1.71 -9.43
CA PHE A 22 -9.55 2.23 -9.13
C PHE A 22 -10.59 1.83 -10.19
N ASN A 23 -10.21 1.81 -11.47
CA ASN A 23 -11.06 1.31 -12.54
C ASN A 23 -11.43 -0.18 -12.35
N GLU A 24 -10.44 -1.02 -12.07
CA GLU A 24 -10.65 -2.45 -11.76
C GLU A 24 -11.61 -2.66 -10.57
N LEU A 25 -11.59 -1.75 -9.60
CA LEU A 25 -12.45 -1.77 -8.42
C LEU A 25 -13.84 -1.13 -8.66
N GLY A 26 -14.08 -0.59 -9.87
CA GLY A 26 -15.36 0.00 -10.26
C GLY A 26 -15.61 1.38 -9.62
N HIS A 27 -14.58 2.19 -9.43
CA HIS A 27 -14.70 3.56 -8.93
C HIS A 27 -14.63 4.58 -10.06
N ASP A 28 -15.26 5.75 -9.88
CA ASP A 28 -15.14 6.87 -10.80
C ASP A 28 -13.84 7.63 -10.54
N VAL A 29 -13.07 7.84 -11.60
CA VAL A 29 -11.82 8.60 -11.55
C VAL A 29 -11.89 9.77 -12.53
N MET A 30 -11.70 10.98 -12.02
CA MET A 30 -11.35 12.17 -12.79
C MET A 30 -9.85 12.35 -12.69
N ALA A 31 -9.15 12.24 -13.82
CA ALA A 31 -7.70 12.42 -13.90
C ALA A 31 -7.35 13.81 -14.43
N ILE A 32 -6.35 14.46 -13.83
CA ILE A 32 -5.78 15.72 -14.34
C ILE A 32 -4.25 15.66 -14.39
N ASP A 33 -3.70 16.20 -15.43
CA ASP A 33 -2.27 16.44 -15.63
C ASP A 33 -2.10 17.63 -16.60
N GLN A 34 -0.99 18.35 -16.51
CA GLN A 34 -0.66 19.39 -17.47
C GLN A 34 -0.13 18.84 -18.79
N ASP A 35 0.29 17.59 -18.80
CA ASP A 35 0.90 16.90 -19.95
C ASP A 35 -0.18 16.13 -20.73
N GLU A 36 -0.43 16.55 -21.96
CA GLU A 36 -1.42 15.95 -22.85
C GLU A 36 -1.13 14.48 -23.17
N GLU A 37 0.14 14.10 -23.35
CA GLU A 37 0.50 12.70 -23.64
C GLU A 37 0.13 11.79 -22.46
N ARG A 38 0.38 12.25 -21.24
CA ARG A 38 0.01 11.50 -20.03
C ARG A 38 -1.49 11.35 -19.89
N ILE A 39 -2.26 12.40 -20.20
CA ILE A 39 -3.72 12.34 -20.21
C ILE A 39 -4.22 11.34 -21.24
N ASN A 40 -3.71 11.40 -22.46
CA ASN A 40 -4.08 10.47 -23.54
C ASN A 40 -3.81 9.01 -23.15
N ASP A 41 -2.71 8.74 -22.47
CA ASP A 41 -2.31 7.40 -22.02
C ASP A 41 -3.26 6.80 -20.95
N VAL A 42 -3.96 7.63 -20.19
CA VAL A 42 -4.87 7.16 -19.11
C VAL A 42 -6.34 7.23 -19.47
N MET A 43 -6.73 7.82 -20.59
CA MET A 43 -8.14 8.01 -20.99
C MET A 43 -8.97 6.73 -20.93
N SER A 44 -8.38 5.58 -21.31
CA SER A 44 -9.06 4.28 -21.27
C SER A 44 -9.17 3.66 -19.84
N LEU A 45 -8.51 4.27 -18.85
CA LEU A 45 -8.40 3.78 -17.47
C LEU A 45 -9.19 4.63 -16.49
N VAL A 46 -9.85 5.69 -16.94
CA VAL A 46 -10.54 6.66 -16.08
C VAL A 46 -11.92 6.99 -16.61
N THR A 47 -12.79 7.49 -15.75
CA THR A 47 -14.16 7.91 -16.13
C THR A 47 -14.12 9.20 -16.93
N SER A 48 -13.22 10.11 -16.58
CA SER A 48 -12.98 11.38 -17.26
C SER A 48 -11.55 11.83 -17.04
N ALA A 49 -11.05 12.65 -17.96
CA ALA A 49 -9.71 13.21 -17.85
C ALA A 49 -9.70 14.65 -18.39
N GLN A 50 -8.85 15.50 -17.83
CA GLN A 50 -8.71 16.88 -18.24
C GLN A 50 -7.25 17.33 -18.18
N ILE A 51 -6.82 18.05 -19.22
CA ILE A 51 -5.51 18.71 -19.26
C ILE A 51 -5.64 20.02 -18.48
N GLY A 52 -4.77 20.25 -17.51
CA GLY A 52 -4.76 21.51 -16.76
C GLY A 52 -3.68 21.57 -15.70
N ASP A 53 -3.42 22.78 -15.25
CA ASP A 53 -2.46 23.06 -14.18
C ASP A 53 -3.16 23.05 -12.82
N SER A 54 -2.82 22.09 -11.99
CA SER A 54 -3.39 21.93 -10.66
C SER A 54 -2.91 22.95 -9.62
N THR A 55 -1.93 23.80 -9.96
CA THR A 55 -1.53 24.96 -9.15
C THR A 55 -2.40 26.19 -9.44
N ASN A 56 -3.25 26.13 -10.47
CA ASN A 56 -4.21 27.18 -10.78
C ASN A 56 -5.52 26.95 -10.01
N GLU A 57 -5.79 27.85 -9.06
CA GLU A 57 -7.01 27.78 -8.20
C GLU A 57 -8.29 27.84 -9.03
N ASP A 58 -8.37 28.73 -10.03
CA ASP A 58 -9.56 28.86 -10.86
C ASP A 58 -9.85 27.59 -11.64
N PHE A 59 -8.81 26.93 -12.14
CA PHE A 59 -8.95 25.64 -12.80
C PHE A 59 -9.50 24.59 -11.82
N LEU A 60 -8.94 24.44 -10.61
CA LEU A 60 -9.43 23.49 -9.62
C LEU A 60 -10.87 23.78 -9.19
N ARG A 61 -11.28 25.04 -9.09
CA ARG A 61 -12.68 25.43 -8.80
C ARG A 61 -13.66 24.89 -9.84
N THR A 62 -13.28 24.85 -11.13
CA THR A 62 -14.15 24.32 -12.20
C THR A 62 -14.42 22.82 -12.05
N LEU A 63 -13.58 22.10 -11.33
CA LEU A 63 -13.70 20.65 -11.14
C LEU A 63 -14.66 20.26 -10.02
N GLY A 64 -15.07 21.21 -9.15
CA GLY A 64 -15.93 20.91 -8.00
C GLY A 64 -15.28 19.96 -7.00
N VAL A 65 -14.11 20.36 -6.50
CA VAL A 65 -13.21 19.54 -5.64
C VAL A 65 -13.92 18.92 -4.43
N ASP A 66 -14.89 19.64 -3.85
CA ASP A 66 -15.71 19.22 -2.70
C ASP A 66 -16.68 18.05 -2.98
N ASN A 67 -16.91 17.74 -4.25
CA ASN A 67 -17.77 16.62 -4.65
C ASN A 67 -17.08 15.27 -4.59
N TYR A 68 -15.74 15.23 -4.65
CA TYR A 68 -14.98 13.98 -4.61
C TYR A 68 -14.87 13.39 -3.20
N ASP A 69 -14.90 12.05 -3.12
CA ASP A 69 -14.68 11.34 -1.84
C ASP A 69 -13.22 11.40 -1.41
N VAL A 70 -12.29 11.44 -2.38
CA VAL A 70 -10.86 11.56 -2.13
C VAL A 70 -10.15 12.25 -3.30
N CYS A 71 -9.24 13.16 -2.98
CA CYS A 71 -8.31 13.78 -3.91
C CYS A 71 -6.93 13.18 -3.68
N ILE A 72 -6.28 12.69 -4.73
CA ILE A 72 -4.98 12.02 -4.63
C ILE A 72 -3.98 12.79 -5.50
N VAL A 73 -2.95 13.34 -4.87
CA VAL A 73 -1.86 14.07 -5.53
C VAL A 73 -0.67 13.12 -5.69
N THR A 74 -0.35 12.78 -6.95
CA THR A 74 0.76 11.89 -7.29
C THR A 74 1.88 12.58 -8.07
N ILE A 75 1.89 13.91 -8.05
CA ILE A 75 2.96 14.72 -8.67
C ILE A 75 4.29 14.30 -8.05
N GLY A 76 5.23 13.86 -8.90
CA GLY A 76 6.59 13.53 -8.51
C GLY A 76 7.59 14.41 -9.26
N GLY A 77 8.75 14.65 -8.66
CA GLY A 77 9.81 15.47 -9.24
C GLY A 77 9.62 16.99 -9.08
N ASP A 78 8.39 17.48 -8.91
CA ASP A 78 8.07 18.88 -8.62
C ASP A 78 7.33 18.99 -7.27
N PHE A 79 8.11 19.16 -6.22
CA PHE A 79 7.57 19.27 -4.87
C PHE A 79 6.77 20.55 -4.66
N GLN A 80 7.14 21.65 -5.31
CA GLN A 80 6.43 22.91 -5.16
C GLN A 80 5.00 22.77 -5.70
N SER A 81 4.83 22.30 -6.92
CA SER A 81 3.51 22.06 -7.52
C SER A 81 2.69 21.04 -6.67
N SER A 82 3.32 19.99 -6.15
CA SER A 82 2.64 19.03 -5.27
C SER A 82 2.12 19.68 -3.99
N LEU A 83 2.92 20.57 -3.38
CA LEU A 83 2.56 21.28 -2.15
C LEU A 83 1.45 22.29 -2.38
N GLU A 84 1.56 23.12 -3.41
CA GLU A 84 0.55 24.11 -3.80
C GLU A 84 -0.77 23.44 -4.12
N THR A 85 -0.77 22.41 -4.97
CA THR A 85 -1.95 21.62 -5.28
C THR A 85 -2.61 21.03 -4.03
N THR A 86 -1.82 20.45 -3.12
CA THR A 86 -2.31 19.87 -1.87
C THR A 86 -3.02 20.92 -1.01
N SER A 87 -2.43 22.12 -0.86
CA SER A 87 -3.01 23.24 -0.12
C SER A 87 -4.33 23.70 -0.74
N LEU A 88 -4.31 23.97 -2.05
CA LEU A 88 -5.48 24.44 -2.80
C LEU A 88 -6.63 23.45 -2.73
N LEU A 89 -6.38 22.14 -2.90
CA LEU A 89 -7.43 21.13 -2.76
C LEU A 89 -8.09 21.19 -1.39
N LYS A 90 -7.31 21.36 -0.32
CA LYS A 90 -7.84 21.45 1.04
C LYS A 90 -8.62 22.72 1.26
N GLU A 91 -8.12 23.85 0.78
CA GLU A 91 -8.80 25.17 0.84
C GLU A 91 -10.11 25.17 0.05
N LEU A 92 -10.18 24.45 -1.07
CA LEU A 92 -11.37 24.27 -1.89
C LEU A 92 -12.36 23.22 -1.34
N GLY A 93 -12.12 22.71 -0.13
CA GLY A 93 -13.07 21.86 0.57
C GLY A 93 -12.98 20.38 0.27
N ALA A 94 -11.83 19.89 -0.25
CA ALA A 94 -11.63 18.45 -0.43
C ALA A 94 -11.86 17.67 0.88
N LYS A 95 -12.70 16.65 0.84
CA LYS A 95 -13.07 15.82 2.01
C LYS A 95 -11.87 15.07 2.56
N LYS A 96 -11.03 14.55 1.67
CA LYS A 96 -9.78 13.85 1.99
C LYS A 96 -8.74 14.13 0.91
N VAL A 97 -7.55 14.55 1.33
CA VAL A 97 -6.40 14.76 0.46
C VAL A 97 -5.29 13.76 0.81
N VAL A 98 -4.89 12.96 -0.15
CA VAL A 98 -3.78 12.02 -0.04
C VAL A 98 -2.66 12.49 -0.97
N SER A 99 -1.46 12.74 -0.44
CA SER A 99 -0.36 13.25 -1.25
C SER A 99 0.84 12.32 -1.24
N ARG A 100 1.50 12.18 -2.40
CA ARG A 100 2.73 11.44 -2.54
C ARG A 100 3.90 12.26 -2.04
N ALA A 101 4.76 11.63 -1.24
CA ALA A 101 6.05 12.17 -0.83
C ALA A 101 7.19 11.29 -1.35
N GLU A 102 8.34 11.90 -1.63
CA GLU A 102 9.57 11.23 -2.03
C GLU A 102 10.67 11.32 -0.96
N ARG A 103 10.45 12.14 0.09
CA ARG A 103 11.37 12.35 1.21
C ARG A 103 10.60 12.66 2.49
N ASP A 104 11.17 12.30 3.64
CA ASP A 104 10.55 12.54 4.95
C ASP A 104 10.26 14.03 5.23
N GLY A 105 11.11 14.94 4.71
CA GLY A 105 10.85 16.38 4.78
C GLY A 105 9.60 16.79 4.03
N GLN A 106 9.44 16.32 2.80
CA GLN A 106 8.24 16.59 1.99
C GLN A 106 6.97 16.07 2.68
N ALA A 107 6.99 14.86 3.22
CA ALA A 107 5.88 14.29 3.95
C ALA A 107 5.40 15.21 5.09
N LYS A 108 6.34 15.75 5.87
CA LYS A 108 6.03 16.68 6.96
C LYS A 108 5.39 17.98 6.45
N PHE A 109 5.90 18.53 5.36
CA PHE A 109 5.35 19.76 4.77
C PHE A 109 3.96 19.53 4.18
N LEU A 110 3.74 18.45 3.44
CA LEU A 110 2.44 18.12 2.88
C LEU A 110 1.37 17.96 3.96
N LEU A 111 1.67 17.22 5.05
CA LEU A 111 0.74 17.08 6.19
C LEU A 111 0.41 18.44 6.84
N ARG A 112 1.39 19.33 6.96
CA ARG A 112 1.15 20.67 7.55
C ARG A 112 0.36 21.59 6.62
N ASN A 113 0.36 21.34 5.34
CA ASN A 113 -0.29 22.15 4.32
C ASN A 113 -1.54 21.49 3.72
N GLY A 114 -2.19 20.57 4.43
CA GLY A 114 -3.53 20.12 4.09
C GLY A 114 -3.67 18.68 3.62
N ALA A 115 -2.57 17.91 3.47
CA ALA A 115 -2.70 16.48 3.26
C ALA A 115 -3.23 15.80 4.53
N ASP A 116 -4.27 14.98 4.39
CA ASP A 116 -4.79 14.15 5.49
C ASP A 116 -3.96 12.86 5.63
N GLU A 117 -3.31 12.42 4.54
CA GLU A 117 -2.53 11.19 4.50
C GLU A 117 -1.38 11.31 3.51
N ILE A 118 -0.28 10.64 3.80
CA ILE A 118 0.90 10.58 2.92
C ILE A 118 1.11 9.15 2.44
N VAL A 119 1.35 9.02 1.14
CA VAL A 119 1.85 7.81 0.51
C VAL A 119 3.30 8.03 0.11
N TYR A 120 4.18 7.11 0.50
CA TYR A 120 5.61 7.15 0.18
C TYR A 120 6.03 5.81 -0.45
N PRO A 121 5.71 5.61 -1.76
CA PRO A 121 5.82 4.31 -2.41
C PRO A 121 7.22 3.73 -2.37
N GLU A 122 8.24 4.54 -2.63
CA GLU A 122 9.63 4.11 -2.67
C GLU A 122 10.11 3.62 -1.31
N LYS A 123 9.77 4.33 -0.24
CA LYS A 123 10.14 3.95 1.13
C LYS A 123 9.42 2.68 1.57
N GLN A 124 8.12 2.58 1.29
CA GLN A 124 7.30 1.41 1.62
C GLN A 124 7.80 0.17 0.88
N LEU A 125 8.06 0.30 -0.43
CA LEU A 125 8.56 -0.81 -1.24
C LEU A 125 9.98 -1.20 -0.87
N ALA A 126 10.87 -0.23 -0.59
CA ALA A 126 12.24 -0.49 -0.16
C ALA A 126 12.27 -1.23 1.19
N SER A 127 11.42 -0.83 2.14
CA SER A 127 11.28 -1.54 3.43
C SER A 127 10.82 -2.98 3.22
N TRP A 128 9.77 -3.17 2.41
CA TRP A 128 9.27 -4.50 2.06
C TRP A 128 10.35 -5.36 1.40
N MET A 129 11.06 -4.83 0.40
CA MET A 129 12.15 -5.54 -0.29
C MET A 129 13.29 -5.89 0.67
N GLY A 130 13.70 -4.94 1.52
CA GLY A 130 14.77 -5.17 2.50
C GLY A 130 14.47 -6.36 3.42
N ILE A 131 13.25 -6.44 3.93
CA ILE A 131 12.82 -7.55 4.79
C ILE A 131 12.64 -8.84 3.98
N ARG A 132 11.93 -8.77 2.86
CA ARG A 132 11.63 -9.93 1.99
C ARG A 132 12.88 -10.66 1.53
N TYR A 133 13.95 -9.94 1.21
CA TYR A 133 15.20 -10.48 0.69
C TYR A 133 16.31 -10.57 1.73
N SER A 134 16.03 -10.31 3.01
CA SER A 134 17.01 -10.47 4.09
C SER A 134 17.31 -11.93 4.40
N ALA A 135 16.41 -12.86 4.06
CA ALA A 135 16.62 -14.30 4.24
C ALA A 135 15.80 -15.11 3.22
N ASP A 136 16.37 -16.21 2.73
CA ASP A 136 15.77 -17.06 1.68
C ASP A 136 14.45 -17.72 2.09
N HIS A 137 14.25 -17.91 3.38
CA HIS A 137 13.04 -18.53 3.93
C HIS A 137 11.87 -17.58 4.14
N ILE A 138 12.06 -16.26 3.97
CA ILE A 138 10.97 -15.27 3.97
C ILE A 138 10.42 -15.20 2.55
N LEU A 139 9.13 -15.47 2.38
CA LEU A 139 8.45 -15.43 1.08
C LEU A 139 7.64 -14.15 0.90
N ASP A 140 7.06 -13.63 1.99
CA ASP A 140 6.32 -12.37 1.99
C ASP A 140 6.27 -11.77 3.40
N TYR A 141 5.93 -10.48 3.46
CA TYR A 141 5.89 -9.71 4.69
C TYR A 141 4.84 -8.61 4.61
N ILE A 142 4.06 -8.47 5.69
CA ILE A 142 3.08 -7.41 5.87
C ILE A 142 3.29 -6.78 7.24
N GLU A 143 3.63 -5.51 7.29
CA GLU A 143 3.67 -4.73 8.51
C GLU A 143 2.23 -4.42 8.97
N LEU A 144 1.92 -4.69 10.24
CA LEU A 144 0.63 -4.37 10.83
C LEU A 144 0.67 -3.04 11.58
N ASP A 145 1.73 -2.86 12.36
CA ASP A 145 2.07 -1.64 13.08
C ASP A 145 3.59 -1.61 13.31
N GLY A 146 4.11 -0.61 14.01
CA GLY A 146 5.56 -0.49 14.25
C GLY A 146 6.21 -1.64 15.04
N GLU A 147 5.43 -2.57 15.59
CA GLU A 147 5.90 -3.67 16.44
C GLU A 147 5.47 -5.05 15.94
N HIS A 148 4.37 -5.16 15.19
CA HIS A 148 3.78 -6.43 14.77
C HIS A 148 3.80 -6.60 13.25
N ALA A 149 3.99 -7.85 12.82
CA ALA A 149 4.01 -8.19 11.41
C ALA A 149 3.40 -9.57 11.13
N ILE A 150 3.04 -9.78 9.89
CA ILE A 150 2.73 -11.08 9.31
C ILE A 150 3.87 -11.46 8.37
N PHE A 151 4.37 -12.69 8.48
CA PHE A 151 5.33 -13.26 7.55
C PHE A 151 4.76 -14.50 6.86
N GLU A 152 5.00 -14.63 5.57
CA GLU A 152 4.96 -15.93 4.91
C GLU A 152 6.37 -16.51 4.90
N VAL A 153 6.57 -17.66 5.54
CA VAL A 153 7.87 -18.32 5.67
C VAL A 153 7.81 -19.77 5.21
N THR A 154 8.93 -20.30 4.72
CA THR A 154 9.05 -21.75 4.51
C THR A 154 9.05 -22.46 5.86
N VAL A 155 8.66 -23.74 5.88
CA VAL A 155 8.74 -24.56 7.09
C VAL A 155 10.22 -24.78 7.44
N PRO A 156 10.68 -24.36 8.64
CA PRO A 156 12.04 -24.65 9.09
C PRO A 156 12.35 -26.15 9.05
N LYS A 157 13.55 -26.52 8.65
CA LYS A 157 13.94 -27.95 8.49
C LYS A 157 13.71 -28.76 9.76
N GLU A 158 13.97 -28.18 10.92
CA GLU A 158 13.76 -28.78 12.24
C GLU A 158 12.29 -28.97 12.61
N TRP A 159 11.36 -28.41 11.87
CA TRP A 159 9.91 -28.55 12.09
C TRP A 159 9.25 -29.55 11.14
N ILE A 160 9.99 -29.99 10.12
CA ILE A 160 9.46 -30.95 9.13
C ILE A 160 9.13 -32.27 9.84
N GLY A 161 7.91 -32.76 9.62
CA GLY A 161 7.37 -33.97 10.28
C GLY A 161 6.75 -33.74 11.65
N MET A 162 6.94 -32.58 12.28
CA MET A 162 6.29 -32.23 13.53
C MET A 162 4.86 -31.72 13.30
N THR A 163 4.02 -31.86 14.32
CA THR A 163 2.69 -31.24 14.33
C THR A 163 2.75 -29.83 14.93
N VAL A 164 1.78 -28.99 14.59
CA VAL A 164 1.64 -27.65 15.17
C VAL A 164 1.56 -27.69 16.70
N GLY A 165 0.87 -28.68 17.24
CA GLY A 165 0.78 -28.87 18.70
C GLY A 165 2.12 -29.23 19.37
N GLN A 166 2.93 -30.07 18.72
CA GLN A 166 4.28 -30.42 19.23
C GLN A 166 5.24 -29.24 19.27
N LEU A 167 5.10 -28.30 18.30
CA LEU A 167 5.94 -27.10 18.23
C LEU A 167 5.70 -26.14 19.38
N ASP A 168 4.46 -26.04 19.86
CA ASP A 168 4.03 -25.10 20.92
C ASP A 168 4.55 -23.67 20.69
N ILE A 169 4.56 -23.25 19.39
CA ILE A 169 5.16 -21.99 18.92
C ILE A 169 4.55 -20.77 19.61
N ARG A 170 3.24 -20.85 19.90
CA ARG A 170 2.51 -19.78 20.58
C ARG A 170 3.05 -19.51 21.99
N ARG A 171 3.33 -20.56 22.76
CA ARG A 171 3.85 -20.42 24.12
C ARG A 171 5.33 -20.10 24.14
N LYS A 172 6.12 -20.75 23.26
CA LYS A 172 7.58 -20.57 23.20
C LYS A 172 8.00 -19.21 22.65
N TYR A 173 7.32 -18.71 21.61
CA TYR A 173 7.75 -17.52 20.87
C TYR A 173 6.70 -16.41 20.83
N LYS A 174 5.49 -16.61 21.35
CA LYS A 174 4.34 -15.69 21.27
C LYS A 174 3.95 -15.36 19.80
N ILE A 175 4.14 -16.34 18.92
CA ILE A 175 3.81 -16.26 17.50
C ILE A 175 2.59 -17.16 17.25
N ASN A 176 1.67 -16.71 16.40
CA ASN A 176 0.54 -17.51 15.99
C ASN A 176 0.68 -17.91 14.52
N ILE A 177 0.41 -19.18 14.20
CA ILE A 177 0.25 -19.63 12.82
C ILE A 177 -1.18 -19.29 12.41
N MET A 178 -1.34 -18.41 11.42
CA MET A 178 -2.65 -17.98 10.91
C MET A 178 -3.16 -18.90 9.83
N GLY A 179 -2.26 -19.48 9.05
CA GLY A 179 -2.59 -20.32 7.91
C GLY A 179 -1.40 -21.07 7.38
N ILE A 180 -1.69 -22.04 6.54
CA ILE A 180 -0.71 -22.83 5.80
C ILE A 180 -1.06 -22.74 4.33
N LYS A 181 -0.03 -22.52 3.49
CA LYS A 181 -0.19 -22.52 2.04
C LYS A 181 0.53 -23.75 1.48
N LYS A 182 -0.16 -24.47 0.60
CA LYS A 182 0.37 -25.63 -0.13
C LYS A 182 -0.04 -25.52 -1.58
N ASN A 183 0.89 -25.66 -2.52
CA ASN A 183 0.62 -25.57 -3.96
C ASN A 183 -0.18 -24.30 -4.34
N GLY A 184 0.16 -23.15 -3.75
CA GLY A 184 -0.52 -21.87 -4.01
C GLY A 184 -1.89 -21.72 -3.33
N LYS A 185 -2.44 -22.77 -2.68
CA LYS A 185 -3.72 -22.71 -1.97
C LYS A 185 -3.51 -22.44 -0.48
N PHE A 186 -4.11 -21.37 0.00
CA PHE A 186 -4.07 -20.96 1.41
C PHE A 186 -5.22 -21.61 2.19
N SER A 187 -4.91 -22.14 3.38
CA SER A 187 -5.88 -22.72 4.30
C SER A 187 -5.69 -22.16 5.69
N VAL A 188 -6.79 -21.73 6.31
CA VAL A 188 -6.83 -21.30 7.73
C VAL A 188 -7.24 -22.45 8.68
N SER A 189 -7.61 -23.60 8.13
CA SER A 189 -8.02 -24.77 8.93
C SER A 189 -6.77 -25.46 9.47
N ILE A 190 -6.29 -24.98 10.61
CA ILE A 190 -5.12 -25.51 11.31
C ILE A 190 -5.59 -26.11 12.63
N THR A 191 -5.16 -27.34 12.89
CA THR A 191 -5.39 -28.03 14.16
C THR A 191 -4.05 -28.36 14.84
N PRO A 192 -4.02 -28.69 16.12
CA PRO A 192 -2.80 -29.16 16.79
C PRO A 192 -2.15 -30.37 16.11
N ASP A 193 -2.95 -31.20 15.43
CA ASP A 193 -2.49 -32.41 14.72
C ASP A 193 -2.01 -32.14 13.29
N THR A 194 -2.09 -30.89 12.84
CA THR A 194 -1.62 -30.51 11.48
C THR A 194 -0.12 -30.73 11.37
N VAL A 195 0.29 -31.68 10.53
CA VAL A 195 1.71 -31.99 10.25
C VAL A 195 2.31 -30.97 9.31
N LEU A 196 3.50 -30.50 9.62
CA LEU A 196 4.29 -29.60 8.79
C LEU A 196 5.20 -30.40 7.83
N THR A 197 5.15 -30.06 6.56
CA THR A 197 5.91 -30.72 5.49
C THR A 197 6.66 -29.68 4.68
N GLU A 198 7.73 -30.08 3.99
CA GLU A 198 8.62 -29.20 3.23
C GLU A 198 7.90 -28.43 2.10
N ASP A 199 6.82 -29.01 1.55
CA ASP A 199 6.02 -28.43 0.48
C ASP A 199 4.99 -27.40 0.95
N LYS A 200 5.04 -27.03 2.23
CA LYS A 200 4.16 -26.03 2.84
C LYS A 200 4.91 -24.75 3.16
N THR A 201 4.18 -23.63 3.17
CA THR A 201 4.61 -22.37 3.78
C THR A 201 3.66 -21.99 4.91
N LEU A 202 4.17 -21.24 5.88
CA LEU A 202 3.43 -20.81 7.06
C LEU A 202 3.16 -19.32 6.97
N MET A 203 1.92 -18.92 7.18
CA MET A 203 1.57 -17.54 7.47
C MET A 203 1.56 -17.37 8.99
N VAL A 204 2.46 -16.57 9.51
CA VAL A 204 2.66 -16.38 10.95
C VAL A 204 2.51 -14.91 11.33
N VAL A 205 1.93 -14.65 12.51
CA VAL A 205 1.78 -13.30 13.07
C VAL A 205 2.37 -13.22 14.46
N GLY A 206 3.02 -12.11 14.76
CA GLY A 206 3.60 -11.84 16.07
C GLY A 206 4.40 -10.53 16.10
N GLU A 207 5.01 -10.25 17.27
CA GLU A 207 5.97 -9.16 17.36
C GLU A 207 7.15 -9.38 16.42
N TYR A 208 7.58 -8.34 15.73
CA TYR A 208 8.67 -8.40 14.75
C TYR A 208 9.95 -9.05 15.35
N LYS A 209 10.33 -8.64 16.57
CA LYS A 209 11.49 -9.22 17.28
C LYS A 209 11.34 -10.71 17.59
N ALA A 210 10.11 -11.13 17.91
CA ALA A 210 9.82 -12.54 18.17
C ALA A 210 9.90 -13.38 16.89
N LEU A 211 9.38 -12.85 15.78
CA LEU A 211 9.47 -13.45 14.45
C LEU A 211 10.94 -13.57 14.01
N GLN A 212 11.72 -12.49 14.16
CA GLN A 212 13.16 -12.49 13.84
C GLN A 212 13.90 -13.58 14.63
N LYS A 213 13.66 -13.66 15.94
CA LYS A 213 14.32 -14.67 16.79
C LYS A 213 13.90 -16.09 16.41
N CYS A 214 12.62 -16.31 16.12
CA CYS A 214 12.08 -17.63 15.80
C CYS A 214 12.59 -18.15 14.47
N PHE A 215 12.64 -17.30 13.47
CA PHE A 215 13.02 -17.64 12.09
C PHE A 215 14.45 -17.24 11.73
N ARG A 216 15.23 -16.71 12.68
CA ARG A 216 16.63 -16.29 12.50
C ARG A 216 16.82 -15.31 11.34
N ILE A 217 16.01 -14.27 11.33
CA ILE A 217 16.01 -13.19 10.34
C ILE A 217 16.89 -12.05 10.83
#